data_04b138e5e7e14475152060aaa181b7d2
#
_entry.id   04b138e5e7e14475152060aaa181b7d2
#
_cell.length_a   1.000
_cell.length_b   1.000
_cell.length_c   1.000
_cell.angle_alpha   90.00
_cell.angle_beta   90.00
_cell.angle_gamma   90.00
#
_symmetry.space_group_name_H-M   'P 1'
#
loop_
_entity.id
_entity.type
_entity.pdbx_description
1 polymer ?
#
loop_
_entity_poly.entity_id
_entity_poly.type
_entity_poly.pdbx_seq_one_letter_code
_entity_poly.pdbx_strand_id
1 'polypeptide(L)'
;MYKLIILFLSFFCPLALGNGYTYAEEQTCISSDGSPNHEIGNFPTRGNPHKFKKQKIKFCFSKNPIKTNTNKYIASVVGVTLTGIPIRPGTLDWYDKNSPRKHSKDKSSGLNLEAIRPYEKIFGIDRYNGHVDHRGLYHYHKSNSLLLLNGKTLIGYAADRFEILYIPNKVKSSWQLKNTK
;
A
#
# COMPACT_ATOMS: atom_id res chain seq x y z
N MET A 1 -6.08 60.77 17.97
CA MET A 1 -6.01 59.34 18.39
C MET A 1 -6.10 58.48 17.14
N TYR A 2 -4.98 58.04 16.64
CA TYR A 2 -4.95 57.16 15.46
C TYR A 2 -4.87 55.72 15.97
N LYS A 3 -5.88 54.88 15.63
CA LYS A 3 -5.86 53.46 15.88
C LYS A 3 -5.00 52.76 14.81
N LEU A 4 -3.87 52.26 15.23
CA LEU A 4 -2.97 51.41 14.41
C LEU A 4 -3.61 50.03 14.28
N ILE A 5 -4.12 49.69 13.11
CA ILE A 5 -4.60 48.34 12.80
C ILE A 5 -3.38 47.58 12.34
N ILE A 6 -2.89 46.68 13.20
CA ILE A 6 -1.85 45.72 12.84
C ILE A 6 -2.52 44.52 12.13
N LEU A 7 -2.32 44.49 10.81
CA LEU A 7 -2.75 43.35 9.98
C LEU A 7 -1.75 42.25 10.13
N PHE A 8 -2.07 41.20 10.88
CA PHE A 8 -1.29 39.97 10.90
C PHE A 8 -1.48 39.23 9.58
N LEU A 9 -0.55 39.43 8.63
CA LEU A 9 -0.41 38.53 7.50
C LEU A 9 0.26 37.25 8.01
N SER A 10 -0.54 36.22 8.23
CA SER A 10 -0.02 34.85 8.42
C SER A 10 0.51 34.35 7.08
N PHE A 11 1.82 34.41 6.91
CA PHE A 11 2.51 33.72 5.82
C PHE A 11 2.37 32.21 6.05
N PHE A 12 1.40 31.60 5.37
CA PHE A 12 1.42 30.17 5.17
C PHE A 12 2.54 29.85 4.17
N CYS A 13 3.71 29.47 4.68
CA CYS A 13 4.76 28.88 3.89
C CYS A 13 4.35 27.42 3.60
N PRO A 14 4.07 27.03 2.35
CA PRO A 14 3.91 25.63 2.02
C PRO A 14 5.31 25.02 2.00
N LEU A 15 5.71 24.40 3.11
CA LEU A 15 6.87 23.50 3.11
C LEU A 15 6.56 22.37 2.13
N ALA A 16 7.19 22.42 0.97
CA ALA A 16 7.26 21.34 0.01
C ALA A 16 8.17 20.25 0.60
N LEU A 17 7.62 19.45 1.52
CA LEU A 17 8.26 18.25 2.01
C LEU A 17 7.82 17.10 1.10
N GLY A 18 8.77 16.46 0.45
CA GLY A 18 8.55 15.19 -0.21
C GLY A 18 7.90 14.20 0.76
N ASN A 19 6.93 13.43 0.29
CA ASN A 19 6.19 12.42 1.04
C ASN A 19 5.73 12.88 2.44
N GLY A 20 4.72 13.75 2.51
CA GLY A 20 4.26 14.37 3.75
C GLY A 20 2.78 14.11 4.07
N TYR A 21 2.43 14.35 5.33
CA TYR A 21 1.05 14.35 5.80
C TYR A 21 0.46 15.75 5.66
N THR A 22 -0.71 15.87 5.04
CA THR A 22 -1.52 17.09 5.08
C THR A 22 -2.83 16.80 5.80
N TYR A 23 -3.22 17.69 6.70
CA TYR A 23 -4.47 17.56 7.47
C TYR A 23 -5.47 18.59 6.92
N ALA A 24 -6.57 18.13 6.35
CA ALA A 24 -7.77 18.95 6.18
C ALA A 24 -8.71 18.68 7.36
N GLU A 25 -9.63 19.58 7.69
CA GLU A 25 -10.43 19.50 8.92
C GLU A 25 -11.13 18.16 9.18
N GLU A 26 -11.51 17.43 8.12
CA GLU A 26 -12.18 16.13 8.22
C GLU A 26 -11.41 14.95 7.63
N GLN A 27 -10.23 15.20 7.04
CA GLN A 27 -9.44 14.18 6.36
C GLN A 27 -7.97 14.29 6.72
N THR A 28 -7.31 13.14 6.76
CA THR A 28 -5.85 13.00 6.76
C THR A 28 -5.43 12.49 5.39
N CYS A 29 -4.49 13.17 4.74
CA CYS A 29 -3.99 12.75 3.43
C CYS A 29 -2.50 12.41 3.50
N ILE A 30 -2.10 11.36 2.78
CA ILE A 30 -0.71 10.98 2.54
C ILE A 30 -0.44 11.22 1.05
N SER A 31 0.57 12.05 0.76
CA SER A 31 1.03 12.32 -0.60
C SER A 31 2.40 11.71 -0.84
N SER A 32 2.63 11.17 -2.05
CA SER A 32 3.86 10.48 -2.41
C SER A 32 4.11 10.57 -3.92
N ASP A 33 5.36 10.46 -4.31
CA ASP A 33 5.74 10.27 -5.71
C ASP A 33 5.83 8.77 -6.09
N GLY A 34 5.44 7.88 -5.19
CA GLY A 34 5.50 6.43 -5.38
C GLY A 34 6.87 5.81 -5.13
N SER A 35 7.86 6.62 -4.74
CA SER A 35 9.19 6.11 -4.36
C SER A 35 9.17 5.66 -2.90
N PRO A 36 9.47 4.38 -2.59
CA PRO A 36 9.64 3.96 -1.21
C PRO A 36 10.94 4.53 -0.61
N ASN A 37 11.03 4.48 0.71
CA ASN A 37 12.22 4.92 1.46
C ASN A 37 13.34 3.87 1.52
N HIS A 38 13.36 2.94 0.59
CA HIS A 38 14.36 1.90 0.42
C HIS A 38 14.61 1.64 -1.06
N GLU A 39 15.71 0.95 -1.36
CA GLU A 39 15.95 0.47 -2.71
C GLU A 39 14.94 -0.61 -3.11
N ILE A 40 14.32 -0.42 -4.25
CA ILE A 40 13.44 -1.44 -4.86
C ILE A 40 14.26 -2.45 -5.65
N GLY A 41 13.66 -3.61 -5.95
CA GLY A 41 14.25 -4.57 -6.85
C GLY A 41 14.56 -3.99 -8.23
N ASN A 42 15.47 -4.63 -8.95
CA ASN A 42 15.84 -4.23 -10.33
C ASN A 42 14.69 -4.57 -11.29
N PHE A 43 13.77 -3.63 -11.48
CA PHE A 43 12.67 -3.78 -12.44
C PHE A 43 13.03 -3.12 -13.79
N PRO A 44 12.72 -3.76 -14.94
CA PRO A 44 11.94 -5.00 -15.11
C PRO A 44 12.72 -6.29 -14.81
N THR A 45 11.98 -7.35 -14.46
CA THR A 45 12.50 -8.71 -14.29
C THR A 45 11.77 -9.68 -15.20
N ARG A 46 12.25 -10.94 -15.31
CA ARG A 46 11.53 -12.00 -16.04
C ARG A 46 10.13 -12.25 -15.47
N GLY A 47 9.96 -12.15 -14.15
CA GLY A 47 8.66 -12.32 -13.47
C GLY A 47 7.80 -11.05 -13.50
N ASN A 48 8.42 -9.89 -13.65
CA ASN A 48 7.72 -8.59 -13.69
C ASN A 48 8.34 -7.69 -14.77
N PRO A 49 7.73 -7.59 -15.96
CA PRO A 49 8.27 -6.83 -17.09
C PRO A 49 8.06 -5.31 -16.98
N HIS A 50 7.52 -4.82 -15.88
CA HIS A 50 7.15 -3.41 -15.73
C HIS A 50 8.30 -2.58 -15.14
N LYS A 51 8.51 -1.38 -15.67
CA LYS A 51 9.51 -0.43 -15.19
C LYS A 51 8.89 0.50 -14.16
N PHE A 52 9.60 0.76 -13.06
CA PHE A 52 9.17 1.76 -12.08
C PHE A 52 9.09 3.16 -12.70
N LYS A 53 8.04 3.91 -12.32
CA LYS A 53 7.83 5.30 -12.70
C LYS A 53 7.32 6.08 -11.50
N LYS A 54 7.92 7.24 -11.24
CA LYS A 54 7.39 8.18 -10.27
C LYS A 54 6.01 8.67 -10.69
N GLN A 55 5.13 8.85 -9.72
CA GLN A 55 3.72 9.23 -9.91
C GLN A 55 3.30 10.27 -8.90
N LYS A 56 2.17 10.91 -9.12
CA LYS A 56 1.53 11.76 -8.11
C LYS A 56 0.44 10.95 -7.41
N ILE A 57 0.72 10.53 -6.20
CA ILE A 57 -0.18 9.71 -5.39
C ILE A 57 -0.69 10.55 -4.24
N LYS A 58 -1.99 10.48 -3.97
CA LYS A 58 -2.62 11.08 -2.80
C LYS A 58 -3.68 10.14 -2.27
N PHE A 59 -3.53 9.71 -1.01
CA PHE A 59 -4.52 8.95 -0.27
C PHE A 59 -5.09 9.82 0.84
N CYS A 60 -6.41 9.97 0.88
CA CYS A 60 -7.11 10.72 1.92
C CYS A 60 -8.05 9.80 2.68
N PHE A 61 -8.07 9.92 3.99
CA PHE A 61 -8.87 9.12 4.90
C PHE A 61 -9.75 10.02 5.75
N SER A 62 -10.95 9.55 6.12
CA SER A 62 -11.75 10.20 7.16
C SER A 62 -11.00 10.19 8.49
N LYS A 63 -11.09 11.25 9.29
CA LYS A 63 -10.52 11.27 10.64
C LYS A 63 -11.18 10.28 11.58
N ASN A 64 -12.46 10.00 11.37
CA ASN A 64 -13.27 9.16 12.23
C ASN A 64 -13.81 7.97 11.43
N PRO A 65 -13.11 6.82 11.42
CA PRO A 65 -13.61 5.63 10.75
C PRO A 65 -14.84 5.10 11.47
N ILE A 66 -15.89 4.79 10.70
CA ILE A 66 -17.15 4.25 11.22
C ILE A 66 -17.27 2.81 10.74
N LYS A 67 -17.48 1.88 11.66
CA LYS A 67 -17.81 0.51 11.32
C LYS A 67 -19.21 0.47 10.71
N THR A 68 -19.33 -0.08 9.51
CA THR A 68 -20.62 -0.27 8.83
C THR A 68 -21.05 -1.73 8.91
N ASN A 69 -22.37 -1.98 8.77
CA ASN A 69 -22.91 -3.33 8.73
C ASN A 69 -22.64 -4.05 7.41
N THR A 70 -22.15 -3.34 6.40
CA THR A 70 -21.83 -3.90 5.09
C THR A 70 -20.33 -3.84 4.85
N ASN A 71 -19.71 -5.01 4.70
CA ASN A 71 -18.30 -5.09 4.30
C ASN A 71 -18.20 -4.95 2.78
N LYS A 72 -17.73 -3.81 2.30
CA LYS A 72 -17.35 -3.66 0.89
C LYS A 72 -15.91 -4.10 0.72
N TYR A 73 -15.67 -5.12 -0.08
CA TYR A 73 -14.33 -5.52 -0.47
C TYR A 73 -13.78 -4.54 -1.51
N ILE A 74 -12.70 -3.86 -1.16
CA ILE A 74 -11.96 -2.98 -2.09
C ILE A 74 -10.82 -3.81 -2.69
N ALA A 75 -10.99 -4.24 -3.93
CA ALA A 75 -10.14 -5.24 -4.56
C ALA A 75 -8.72 -4.77 -4.91
N SER A 76 -8.41 -3.48 -4.95
CA SER A 76 -7.16 -2.98 -5.56
C SER A 76 -6.14 -2.44 -4.57
N VAL A 77 -6.57 -1.78 -3.51
CA VAL A 77 -5.69 -1.20 -2.47
C VAL A 77 -6.34 -1.44 -1.12
N VAL A 78 -5.65 -2.12 -0.23
CA VAL A 78 -6.15 -2.40 1.13
C VAL A 78 -5.62 -1.41 2.16
N GLY A 79 -4.59 -0.66 1.81
CA GLY A 79 -4.00 0.36 2.66
C GLY A 79 -2.85 1.10 1.99
N VAL A 80 -2.24 1.98 2.74
CA VAL A 80 -1.08 2.77 2.31
C VAL A 80 -0.08 2.86 3.47
N THR A 81 1.21 2.77 3.16
CA THR A 81 2.27 2.96 4.17
C THR A 81 2.40 4.42 4.55
N LEU A 82 3.11 4.72 5.65
CA LEU A 82 3.44 6.08 6.06
C LEU A 82 4.23 6.85 4.99
N THR A 83 4.95 6.14 4.12
CA THR A 83 5.69 6.72 2.99
C THR A 83 4.84 6.88 1.73
N GLY A 84 3.54 6.58 1.80
CA GLY A 84 2.60 6.75 0.70
C GLY A 84 2.65 5.64 -0.37
N ILE A 85 3.26 4.49 -0.05
CA ILE A 85 3.29 3.35 -0.97
C ILE A 85 2.05 2.48 -0.74
N PRO A 86 1.29 2.14 -1.80
CA PRO A 86 0.10 1.31 -1.66
C PRO A 86 0.41 -0.09 -1.13
N ILE A 87 -0.48 -0.59 -0.29
CA ILE A 87 -0.54 -2.00 0.10
C ILE A 87 -1.72 -2.61 -0.65
N ARG A 88 -1.48 -3.67 -1.39
CA ARG A 88 -2.48 -4.42 -2.14
C ARG A 88 -2.79 -5.75 -1.45
N PRO A 89 -3.87 -6.45 -1.83
CA PRO A 89 -4.17 -7.79 -1.31
C PRO A 89 -2.96 -8.72 -1.43
N GLY A 90 -2.83 -9.66 -0.51
CA GLY A 90 -1.80 -10.71 -0.54
C GLY A 90 -1.94 -11.70 -1.70
N THR A 91 -2.93 -11.50 -2.57
CA THR A 91 -3.19 -12.32 -3.76
C THR A 91 -2.94 -11.53 -5.03
N LEU A 92 -2.67 -12.23 -6.14
CA LEU A 92 -2.48 -11.66 -7.47
C LEU A 92 -3.42 -12.30 -8.48
N ASP A 93 -2.84 -12.97 -9.48
CA ASP A 93 -3.58 -13.61 -10.56
C ASP A 93 -4.43 -14.81 -10.07
N TRP A 94 -5.18 -15.39 -10.96
CA TRP A 94 -6.00 -16.56 -10.72
C TRP A 94 -5.30 -17.80 -11.25
N TYR A 95 -5.49 -18.94 -10.58
CA TYR A 95 -5.03 -20.20 -11.12
C TYR A 95 -5.69 -20.49 -12.45
N ASP A 96 -4.89 -20.84 -13.44
CA ASP A 96 -5.34 -21.17 -14.79
C ASP A 96 -4.55 -22.35 -15.31
N LYS A 97 -5.18 -23.52 -15.33
CA LYS A 97 -4.55 -24.78 -15.79
C LYS A 97 -4.13 -24.73 -17.25
N ASN A 98 -4.77 -23.89 -18.06
CA ASN A 98 -4.53 -23.79 -19.49
C ASN A 98 -3.43 -22.77 -19.84
N SER A 99 -3.12 -21.86 -18.91
CA SER A 99 -2.01 -20.92 -19.09
C SER A 99 -0.66 -21.63 -18.95
N PRO A 100 0.33 -21.33 -19.82
CA PRO A 100 1.69 -21.87 -19.69
C PRO A 100 2.33 -21.58 -18.33
N ARG A 101 1.98 -20.45 -17.71
CA ARG A 101 2.47 -20.07 -16.37
C ARG A 101 1.58 -20.55 -15.23
N LYS A 102 0.51 -21.30 -15.51
CA LYS A 102 -0.50 -21.76 -14.57
C LYS A 102 -1.24 -20.65 -13.82
N HIS A 103 -1.21 -19.44 -14.35
CA HIS A 103 -1.98 -18.30 -13.85
C HIS A 103 -2.33 -17.34 -14.99
N SER A 104 -3.44 -16.62 -14.83
CA SER A 104 -3.91 -15.58 -15.74
C SER A 104 -4.82 -14.59 -15.02
N LYS A 105 -5.41 -13.66 -15.75
CA LYS A 105 -6.46 -12.77 -15.25
C LYS A 105 -7.85 -13.39 -15.27
N ASP A 106 -7.98 -14.59 -15.80
CA ASP A 106 -9.24 -15.34 -15.82
C ASP A 106 -9.62 -15.80 -14.40
N LYS A 107 -10.79 -15.38 -13.96
CA LYS A 107 -11.35 -15.68 -12.63
C LYS A 107 -12.13 -16.98 -12.56
N SER A 108 -12.27 -17.69 -13.66
CA SER A 108 -13.16 -18.85 -13.78
C SER A 108 -12.85 -19.98 -12.81
N SER A 109 -11.57 -20.12 -12.42
CA SER A 109 -11.16 -21.13 -11.42
C SER A 109 -11.64 -20.81 -9.99
N GLY A 110 -11.96 -19.55 -9.69
CA GLY A 110 -12.26 -19.11 -8.33
C GLY A 110 -11.08 -19.14 -7.36
N LEU A 111 -9.88 -19.53 -7.82
CA LEU A 111 -8.69 -19.71 -6.99
C LEU A 111 -7.67 -18.61 -7.24
N ASN A 112 -7.57 -17.63 -6.32
CA ASN A 112 -6.50 -16.65 -6.34
C ASN A 112 -5.18 -17.27 -5.91
N LEU A 113 -4.09 -16.87 -6.57
CA LEU A 113 -2.74 -17.24 -6.17
C LEU A 113 -2.21 -16.25 -5.13
N GLU A 114 -1.51 -16.76 -4.14
CA GLU A 114 -0.80 -15.93 -3.17
C GLU A 114 0.38 -15.21 -3.83
N ALA A 115 0.51 -13.91 -3.58
CA ALA A 115 1.55 -13.09 -4.21
C ALA A 115 2.96 -13.42 -3.69
N ILE A 116 3.08 -13.83 -2.44
CA ILE A 116 4.37 -13.96 -1.76
C ILE A 116 4.90 -15.37 -1.89
N ARG A 117 4.49 -16.30 -1.08
CA ARG A 117 4.98 -17.70 -1.14
C ARG A 117 3.87 -18.64 -1.63
N PRO A 118 4.16 -19.54 -2.52
CA PRO A 118 5.46 -19.88 -3.14
C PRO A 118 5.75 -19.11 -4.44
N TYR A 119 4.96 -18.11 -4.80
CA TYR A 119 4.92 -17.52 -6.13
C TYR A 119 5.71 -16.22 -6.30
N GLU A 120 6.47 -15.77 -5.28
CA GLU A 120 7.22 -14.51 -5.31
C GLU A 120 8.12 -14.35 -6.55
N LYS A 121 8.80 -15.40 -6.98
CA LYS A 121 9.67 -15.39 -8.16
C LYS A 121 8.88 -15.25 -9.46
N ILE A 122 7.71 -15.88 -9.54
CA ILE A 122 6.85 -15.84 -10.73
C ILE A 122 6.30 -14.44 -10.95
N PHE A 123 5.95 -13.75 -9.88
CA PHE A 123 5.41 -12.40 -9.93
C PHE A 123 6.48 -11.31 -9.78
N GLY A 124 7.76 -11.69 -9.68
CA GLY A 124 8.88 -10.77 -9.54
C GLY A 124 8.77 -9.88 -8.31
N ILE A 125 8.35 -10.47 -7.18
CA ILE A 125 8.31 -9.80 -5.89
C ILE A 125 9.72 -9.62 -5.35
N ASP A 126 10.07 -8.44 -4.87
CA ASP A 126 11.37 -8.15 -4.28
C ASP A 126 11.44 -8.53 -2.79
N ARG A 127 12.61 -8.30 -2.17
CA ARG A 127 12.87 -8.61 -0.75
C ARG A 127 11.98 -7.83 0.23
N TYR A 128 11.35 -6.74 -0.23
CA TYR A 128 10.44 -5.93 0.57
C TYR A 128 8.98 -6.34 0.40
N ASN A 129 8.72 -7.46 -0.28
CA ASN A 129 7.39 -7.99 -0.59
C ASN A 129 6.59 -7.06 -1.53
N GLY A 130 7.28 -6.33 -2.39
CA GLY A 130 6.70 -5.43 -3.35
C GLY A 130 7.14 -5.70 -4.78
N HIS A 131 6.43 -5.11 -5.70
CA HIS A 131 6.78 -5.06 -7.12
C HIS A 131 6.09 -3.90 -7.85
N VAL A 132 6.36 -3.77 -9.15
CA VAL A 132 5.84 -2.69 -10.00
C VAL A 132 4.65 -3.18 -10.82
N ASP A 133 3.56 -2.42 -10.90
CA ASP A 133 2.43 -2.73 -11.78
C ASP A 133 2.63 -2.22 -13.22
N HIS A 134 1.67 -2.54 -14.11
CA HIS A 134 1.70 -2.14 -15.52
C HIS A 134 1.73 -0.62 -15.77
N ARG A 135 1.36 0.19 -14.77
CA ARG A 135 1.44 1.65 -14.82
C ARG A 135 2.76 2.20 -14.29
N GLY A 136 3.61 1.33 -13.78
CA GLY A 136 4.88 1.70 -13.17
C GLY A 136 4.78 2.01 -11.68
N LEU A 137 3.65 1.72 -11.02
CA LEU A 137 3.45 1.97 -9.60
C LEU A 137 4.01 0.83 -8.76
N TYR A 138 4.99 1.15 -7.90
CA TYR A 138 5.47 0.21 -6.89
C TYR A 138 4.45 0.06 -5.76
N HIS A 139 4.24 -1.16 -5.28
CA HIS A 139 3.30 -1.47 -4.21
C HIS A 139 3.71 -2.75 -3.48
N TYR A 140 3.24 -2.88 -2.23
CA TYR A 140 3.48 -4.07 -1.41
C TYR A 140 2.31 -5.04 -1.45
N HIS A 141 2.62 -6.34 -1.29
CA HIS A 141 1.63 -7.41 -1.07
C HIS A 141 1.66 -7.96 0.33
N LYS A 142 2.70 -7.63 1.11
CA LYS A 142 2.86 -8.03 2.50
C LYS A 142 3.72 -7.00 3.23
N SER A 143 3.40 -6.72 4.48
CA SER A 143 4.26 -5.94 5.36
C SER A 143 5.43 -6.77 5.89
N ASN A 144 6.51 -6.10 6.27
CA ASN A 144 7.64 -6.68 6.98
C ASN A 144 8.31 -5.63 7.87
N SER A 145 9.27 -6.03 8.69
CA SER A 145 10.00 -5.13 9.60
C SER A 145 10.77 -4.02 8.90
N LEU A 146 11.12 -4.20 7.62
CA LEU A 146 11.85 -3.21 6.83
C LEU A 146 10.99 -1.98 6.47
N LEU A 147 9.66 -2.06 6.68
CA LEU A 147 8.74 -0.93 6.50
C LEU A 147 8.62 -0.04 7.74
N LEU A 148 9.24 -0.43 8.85
CA LEU A 148 9.21 0.34 10.09
C LEU A 148 10.04 1.61 9.94
N LEU A 149 9.42 2.74 10.29
CA LEU A 149 10.09 4.03 10.37
C LEU A 149 10.53 4.28 11.82
N ASN A 150 11.85 4.44 12.02
CA ASN A 150 12.42 4.79 13.32
C ASN A 150 12.00 3.85 14.47
N GLY A 151 11.90 2.55 14.21
CA GLY A 151 11.54 1.53 15.20
C GLY A 151 10.08 1.55 15.67
N LYS A 152 9.22 2.39 15.08
CA LYS A 152 7.79 2.44 15.38
C LYS A 152 7.08 1.24 14.76
N THR A 153 6.09 0.70 15.46
CA THR A 153 5.28 -0.43 14.98
C THR A 153 4.27 -0.04 13.90
N LEU A 154 3.86 1.23 13.84
CA LEU A 154 2.93 1.75 12.84
C LEU A 154 3.61 1.81 11.47
N ILE A 155 3.08 1.10 10.49
CA ILE A 155 3.59 1.08 9.12
C ILE A 155 2.71 1.85 8.14
N GLY A 156 1.45 2.09 8.47
CA GLY A 156 0.52 2.80 7.59
C GLY A 156 -0.92 2.75 8.06
N TYR A 157 -1.81 3.01 7.13
CA TYR A 157 -3.26 3.02 7.36
C TYR A 157 -3.97 2.14 6.34
N ALA A 158 -4.96 1.40 6.80
CA ALA A 158 -5.88 0.68 5.93
C ALA A 158 -6.79 1.66 5.16
N ALA A 159 -7.39 1.19 4.08
CA ALA A 159 -8.27 2.02 3.24
C ALA A 159 -9.49 2.60 4.00
N ASP A 160 -9.90 1.93 5.07
CA ASP A 160 -10.94 2.36 6.01
C ASP A 160 -10.38 3.16 7.21
N ARG A 161 -9.12 3.60 7.14
CA ARG A 161 -8.44 4.45 8.12
C ARG A 161 -7.86 3.73 9.35
N PHE A 162 -8.16 2.48 9.64
CA PHE A 162 -7.54 1.81 10.78
C PHE A 162 -6.02 1.72 10.62
N GLU A 163 -5.32 1.80 11.75
CA GLU A 163 -3.86 1.67 11.78
C GLU A 163 -3.41 0.27 11.38
N ILE A 164 -2.38 0.19 10.53
CA ILE A 164 -1.69 -1.06 10.20
C ILE A 164 -0.43 -1.13 11.04
N LEU A 165 -0.42 -2.04 12.01
CA LEU A 165 0.71 -2.23 12.91
C LEU A 165 1.49 -3.49 12.53
N TYR A 166 2.81 -3.41 12.60
CA TYR A 166 3.69 -4.58 12.53
C TYR A 166 4.12 -4.98 13.96
N ILE A 167 3.68 -6.14 14.42
CA ILE A 167 3.96 -6.65 15.75
C ILE A 167 4.65 -8.03 15.60
N PRO A 168 6.00 -8.05 15.58
CA PRO A 168 6.73 -9.29 15.37
C PRO A 168 6.49 -10.26 16.53
N ASN A 169 6.29 -11.53 16.20
CA ASN A 169 6.21 -12.66 17.13
C ASN A 169 5.10 -12.61 18.19
N LYS A 170 4.20 -11.62 18.15
CA LYS A 170 3.11 -11.48 19.12
C LYS A 170 1.74 -11.89 18.58
N VAL A 171 1.56 -11.86 17.27
CA VAL A 171 0.27 -12.16 16.63
C VAL A 171 0.47 -13.26 15.59
N LYS A 172 -0.37 -14.29 15.66
CA LYS A 172 -0.45 -15.33 14.63
C LYS A 172 -1.54 -14.94 13.63
N SER A 173 -1.36 -15.33 12.36
CA SER A 173 -2.40 -15.17 11.35
C SER A 173 -3.68 -15.89 11.77
N SER A 174 -4.82 -15.23 11.65
CA SER A 174 -6.14 -15.86 11.80
C SER A 174 -6.58 -16.64 10.55
N TRP A 175 -5.86 -16.47 9.43
CA TRP A 175 -6.12 -17.22 8.21
C TRP A 175 -5.55 -18.63 8.31
N GLN A 176 -6.35 -19.60 7.92
CA GLN A 176 -5.97 -21.01 7.86
C GLN A 176 -6.30 -21.56 6.48
N LEU A 177 -5.49 -22.50 6.01
CA LEU A 177 -5.84 -23.28 4.83
C LEU A 177 -7.14 -24.03 5.10
N LYS A 178 -8.10 -23.88 4.20
CA LYS A 178 -9.32 -24.66 4.24
C LYS A 178 -8.95 -26.11 3.91
N ASN A 179 -9.16 -27.04 4.85
CA ASN A 179 -9.03 -28.45 4.55
C ASN A 179 -10.07 -28.83 3.50
N THR A 180 -9.67 -28.86 2.24
CA THR A 180 -10.45 -29.46 1.17
C THR A 180 -10.24 -30.97 1.27
N LYS A 181 -11.28 -31.68 1.76
CA LYS A 181 -11.38 -33.15 1.56
C LYS A 181 -11.57 -33.43 0.10
#